data_40bfa5e3e9c88ba6fab9df0ce0d151c1
#
_entry.id   40bfa5e3e9c88ba6fab9df0ce0d151c1
#
_cell.length_a   1.000
_cell.length_b   1.000
_cell.length_c   1.000
_cell.angle_alpha   90.00
_cell.angle_beta   90.00
_cell.angle_gamma   90.00
#
_symmetry.space_group_name_H-M   'P 1'
#
loop_
_entity.id
_entity.type
_entity.pdbx_description
1 polymer ?
#
loop_
_entity_poly.entity_id
_entity_poly.type
_entity_poly.pdbx_seq_one_letter_code
_entity_poly.pdbx_strand_id
1 'polypeptide(L)'
;MLFRSPPIWVAARDPGTFDWAVGIGASILSTPLSAPAAEIAVLGDKFAKAVADHPEVPRPRFMMQRRTCVYERPEDWEVPVRHSVDYGRYFENLFQNVGTVTNGFPEAVPFEVVANRSNYNPESVRENLMFGTPDEVIEKLLPYEAAGVDQYCLGLSFNLPFELQKKTLSLFIREVMPVFAGREASRAAQSAKFALAV
;
A
#
# COMPACT_ATOMS: atom_id res chain seq x y z
N MET A 1 -34.87 10.76 4.49
CA MET A 1 -33.42 10.70 4.29
C MET A 1 -32.91 9.51 5.10
N LEU A 2 -32.47 8.44 4.47
CA LEU A 2 -31.92 7.29 5.19
C LEU A 2 -30.45 7.59 5.48
N PHE A 3 -30.11 7.85 6.74
CA PHE A 3 -28.72 7.89 7.18
C PHE A 3 -28.16 6.48 7.06
N ARG A 4 -27.27 6.25 6.10
CA ARG A 4 -26.48 5.01 6.05
C ARG A 4 -25.37 5.13 7.06
N SER A 5 -25.11 4.07 7.82
CA SER A 5 -23.89 3.98 8.62
C SER A 5 -22.67 4.20 7.73
N PRO A 6 -21.67 4.98 8.16
CA PRO A 6 -20.43 5.10 7.41
C PRO A 6 -19.77 3.72 7.22
N PRO A 7 -19.09 3.47 6.09
CA PRO A 7 -18.35 2.23 5.90
C PRO A 7 -17.23 2.12 6.95
N ILE A 8 -17.14 0.95 7.58
CA ILE A 8 -16.08 0.67 8.56
C ILE A 8 -14.88 0.08 7.83
N TRP A 9 -13.70 0.61 8.12
CA TRP A 9 -12.42 0.10 7.65
C TRP A 9 -11.55 -0.30 8.84
N VAL A 10 -10.99 -1.49 8.80
CA VAL A 10 -10.11 -2.02 9.85
C VAL A 10 -8.71 -2.19 9.29
N ALA A 11 -7.70 -1.64 10.00
CA ALA A 11 -6.31 -1.88 9.66
C ALA A 11 -5.90 -3.27 10.13
N ALA A 12 -5.51 -4.16 9.22
CA ALA A 12 -5.19 -5.55 9.52
C ALA A 12 -3.91 -6.03 8.83
N ARG A 13 -3.13 -6.85 9.53
CA ARG A 13 -1.99 -7.61 9.01
C ARG A 13 -1.93 -9.05 9.54
N ASP A 14 -2.44 -9.31 10.72
CA ASP A 14 -2.51 -10.64 11.29
C ASP A 14 -3.81 -11.37 10.87
N PRO A 15 -3.79 -12.72 10.78
CA PRO A 15 -4.94 -13.49 10.32
C PRO A 15 -6.20 -13.33 11.18
N GLY A 16 -6.04 -13.19 12.50
CA GLY A 16 -7.18 -13.05 13.42
C GLY A 16 -7.94 -11.74 13.21
N THR A 17 -7.21 -10.63 12.95
CA THR A 17 -7.85 -9.35 12.65
C THR A 17 -8.54 -9.37 11.28
N PHE A 18 -7.97 -10.05 10.27
CA PHE A 18 -8.66 -10.26 8.98
C PHE A 18 -9.97 -11.03 9.16
N ASP A 19 -9.93 -12.15 9.87
CA ASP A 19 -11.09 -13.01 10.14
C ASP A 19 -12.20 -12.22 10.86
N TRP A 20 -11.86 -11.59 11.99
CA TRP A 20 -12.82 -10.79 12.76
C TRP A 20 -13.44 -9.66 11.95
N ALA A 21 -12.63 -8.88 11.23
CA ALA A 21 -13.12 -7.72 10.50
C ALA A 21 -14.04 -8.12 9.33
N VAL A 22 -13.69 -9.18 8.59
CA VAL A 22 -14.56 -9.73 7.53
C VAL A 22 -15.86 -10.26 8.14
N GLY A 23 -15.81 -11.00 9.25
CA GLY A 23 -16.98 -11.54 9.93
C GLY A 23 -18.01 -10.48 10.36
N ILE A 24 -17.56 -9.26 10.67
CA ILE A 24 -18.47 -8.13 10.96
C ILE A 24 -18.82 -7.28 9.73
N GLY A 25 -18.41 -7.67 8.53
CA GLY A 25 -18.66 -6.94 7.28
C GLY A 25 -17.83 -5.66 7.11
N ALA A 26 -16.74 -5.48 7.88
CA ALA A 26 -15.85 -4.34 7.75
C ALA A 26 -14.87 -4.52 6.59
N SER A 27 -14.57 -3.44 5.87
CA SER A 27 -13.53 -3.41 4.84
C SER A 27 -12.12 -3.42 5.46
N ILE A 28 -11.15 -3.93 4.75
CA ILE A 28 -9.78 -4.07 5.21
C ILE A 28 -8.86 -3.03 4.58
N LEU A 29 -8.06 -2.35 5.41
CA LEU A 29 -6.87 -1.63 5.00
C LEU A 29 -5.64 -2.40 5.47
N SER A 30 -4.77 -2.79 4.55
CA SER A 30 -3.51 -3.45 4.88
C SER A 30 -2.30 -2.74 4.24
N THR A 31 -1.11 -3.13 4.66
CA THR A 31 0.13 -2.62 4.10
C THR A 31 1.23 -3.67 4.21
N PRO A 32 1.95 -3.97 3.11
CA PRO A 32 3.16 -4.78 3.17
C PRO A 32 4.37 -4.02 3.77
N LEU A 33 4.19 -2.78 4.22
CA LEU A 33 5.26 -1.90 4.72
C LEU A 33 6.41 -1.78 3.72
N SER A 34 7.64 -2.07 4.15
CA SER A 34 8.84 -2.15 3.30
C SER A 34 9.26 -3.59 2.96
N ALA A 35 8.38 -4.57 3.20
CA ALA A 35 8.65 -5.96 2.85
C ALA A 35 8.70 -6.16 1.31
N PRO A 36 9.37 -7.22 0.81
CA PRO A 36 9.36 -7.57 -0.61
C PRO A 36 7.95 -7.78 -1.19
N ALA A 37 7.84 -7.76 -2.51
CA ALA A 37 6.57 -7.92 -3.23
C ALA A 37 5.80 -9.21 -2.87
N ALA A 38 6.51 -10.27 -2.47
CA ALA A 38 5.88 -11.52 -2.02
C ALA A 38 4.89 -11.33 -0.85
N GLU A 39 5.10 -10.33 0.01
CA GLU A 39 4.18 -10.03 1.12
C GLU A 39 2.80 -9.58 0.62
N ILE A 40 2.70 -9.05 -0.59
CA ILE A 40 1.42 -8.65 -1.19
C ILE A 40 0.52 -9.88 -1.36
N ALA A 41 1.06 -10.97 -1.91
CA ALA A 41 0.32 -12.23 -2.08
C ALA A 41 -0.08 -12.82 -0.72
N VAL A 42 0.82 -12.81 0.27
CA VAL A 42 0.52 -13.30 1.63
C VAL A 42 -0.66 -12.54 2.25
N LEU A 43 -0.71 -11.22 2.10
CA LEU A 43 -1.82 -10.41 2.60
C LEU A 43 -3.11 -10.66 1.81
N GLY A 44 -3.02 -10.87 0.50
CA GLY A 44 -4.13 -11.28 -0.36
C GLY A 44 -4.72 -12.62 0.06
N ASP A 45 -3.88 -13.62 0.34
CA ASP A 45 -4.30 -14.95 0.79
C ASP A 45 -5.01 -14.90 2.15
N LYS A 46 -4.52 -14.08 3.09
CA LYS A 46 -5.18 -13.85 4.38
C LYS A 46 -6.59 -13.29 4.19
N PHE A 47 -6.74 -12.30 3.30
CA PHE A 47 -8.04 -11.73 2.99
C PHE A 47 -8.95 -12.74 2.30
N ALA A 48 -8.46 -13.45 1.30
CA ALA A 48 -9.24 -14.47 0.58
C ALA A 48 -9.71 -15.58 1.51
N LYS A 49 -8.83 -16.04 2.43
CA LYS A 49 -9.19 -17.02 3.45
C LYS A 49 -10.31 -16.49 4.37
N ALA A 50 -10.16 -15.27 4.91
CA ALA A 50 -11.19 -14.69 5.77
C ALA A 50 -12.54 -14.57 5.05
N VAL A 51 -12.57 -14.19 3.77
CA VAL A 51 -13.81 -14.16 2.97
C VAL A 51 -14.39 -15.55 2.79
N ALA A 52 -13.57 -16.58 2.57
CA ALA A 52 -14.02 -17.95 2.43
C ALA A 52 -14.58 -18.54 3.74
N ASP A 53 -14.04 -18.12 4.87
CA ASP A 53 -14.48 -18.55 6.21
C ASP A 53 -15.83 -17.91 6.63
N HIS A 54 -16.26 -16.81 5.97
CA HIS A 54 -17.50 -16.08 6.24
C HIS A 54 -18.40 -15.96 4.99
N PRO A 55 -18.89 -17.07 4.42
CA PRO A 55 -19.67 -17.08 3.17
C PRO A 55 -21.02 -16.35 3.27
N GLU A 56 -21.54 -16.16 4.48
CA GLU A 56 -22.78 -15.42 4.76
C GLU A 56 -22.60 -13.88 4.70
N VAL A 57 -21.36 -13.39 4.73
CA VAL A 57 -21.03 -11.95 4.69
C VAL A 57 -20.71 -11.56 3.25
N PRO A 58 -21.36 -10.52 2.68
CA PRO A 58 -20.96 -9.99 1.38
C PRO A 58 -19.47 -9.58 1.42
N ARG A 59 -18.70 -10.02 0.42
CA ARG A 59 -17.25 -9.72 0.36
C ARG A 59 -17.02 -8.22 0.58
N PRO A 60 -16.31 -7.82 1.66
CA PRO A 60 -15.97 -6.43 1.91
C PRO A 60 -14.84 -5.97 0.95
N ARG A 61 -14.55 -4.68 0.95
CA ARG A 61 -13.46 -4.13 0.14
C ARG A 61 -12.11 -4.38 0.79
N PHE A 62 -11.11 -4.59 -0.05
CA PHE A 62 -9.73 -4.76 0.36
C PHE A 62 -8.86 -3.64 -0.25
N MET A 63 -8.22 -2.86 0.61
CA MET A 63 -7.32 -1.78 0.24
C MET A 63 -5.92 -2.07 0.75
N MET A 64 -4.91 -1.83 -0.08
CA MET A 64 -3.53 -1.83 0.36
C MET A 64 -2.88 -0.47 0.16
N GLN A 65 -2.08 -0.06 1.16
CA GLN A 65 -1.32 1.18 1.15
C GLN A 65 0.17 0.88 1.07
N ARG A 66 0.91 1.70 0.31
CA ARG A 66 2.38 1.71 0.35
C ARG A 66 2.91 3.12 0.15
N ARG A 67 4.11 3.43 0.70
CA ARG A 67 4.79 4.69 0.39
C ARG A 67 5.02 4.78 -1.10
N THR A 68 4.59 5.90 -1.70
CA THR A 68 4.52 6.06 -3.15
C THR A 68 5.22 7.36 -3.57
N CYS A 69 6.10 7.27 -4.58
CA CYS A 69 6.64 8.43 -5.27
C CYS A 69 6.80 8.11 -6.76
N VAL A 70 6.04 8.79 -7.61
CA VAL A 70 6.16 8.68 -9.06
C VAL A 70 7.02 9.84 -9.55
N TYR A 71 8.04 9.53 -10.33
CA TYR A 71 8.96 10.50 -10.91
C TYR A 71 9.13 10.28 -12.41
N GLU A 72 9.65 11.29 -13.12
CA GLU A 72 9.74 11.25 -14.60
C GLU A 72 10.92 10.44 -15.10
N ARG A 73 12.05 10.48 -14.37
CA ARG A 73 13.31 9.88 -14.83
C ARG A 73 13.81 8.85 -13.86
N PRO A 74 14.33 7.70 -14.32
CA PRO A 74 14.80 6.62 -13.45
C PRO A 74 15.85 7.07 -12.42
N GLU A 75 16.67 8.07 -12.72
CA GLU A 75 17.70 8.60 -11.82
C GLU A 75 17.15 9.42 -10.64
N ASP A 76 15.89 9.84 -10.69
CA ASP A 76 15.27 10.66 -9.62
C ASP A 76 14.92 9.84 -8.35
N TRP A 77 15.27 8.57 -8.29
CA TRP A 77 14.91 7.64 -7.20
C TRP A 77 15.57 7.97 -5.85
N GLU A 78 16.72 8.62 -5.82
CA GLU A 78 17.47 8.87 -4.57
C GLU A 78 16.71 9.74 -3.58
N VAL A 79 15.98 10.73 -4.07
CA VAL A 79 15.25 11.69 -3.22
C VAL A 79 14.17 11.00 -2.37
N PRO A 80 13.19 10.28 -2.96
CA PRO A 80 12.17 9.60 -2.16
C PRO A 80 12.75 8.49 -1.27
N VAL A 81 13.81 7.81 -1.69
CA VAL A 81 14.49 6.79 -0.87
C VAL A 81 15.07 7.43 0.38
N ARG A 82 15.83 8.53 0.25
CA ARG A 82 16.37 9.26 1.40
C ARG A 82 15.28 9.70 2.38
N HIS A 83 14.22 10.33 1.89
CA HIS A 83 13.08 10.73 2.72
C HIS A 83 12.40 9.54 3.41
N SER A 84 12.29 8.42 2.71
CA SER A 84 11.69 7.19 3.28
C SER A 84 12.56 6.59 4.38
N VAL A 85 13.88 6.56 4.19
CA VAL A 85 14.85 6.08 5.20
C VAL A 85 14.82 6.98 6.42
N ASP A 86 14.91 8.30 6.24
CA ASP A 86 14.88 9.26 7.36
C ASP A 86 13.56 9.17 8.13
N TYR A 87 12.42 9.10 7.45
CA TYR A 87 11.12 8.93 8.09
C TYR A 87 11.04 7.61 8.88
N GLY A 88 11.59 6.53 8.34
CA GLY A 88 11.62 5.24 9.01
C GLY A 88 12.35 5.26 10.35
N ARG A 89 13.41 6.07 10.49
CA ARG A 89 14.20 6.21 11.73
C ARG A 89 13.40 6.77 12.90
N TYR A 90 12.41 7.64 12.66
CA TYR A 90 11.46 8.09 13.68
C TYR A 90 10.52 6.97 14.11
N PHE A 91 10.07 6.14 13.16
CA PHE A 91 9.23 4.96 13.46
C PHE A 91 9.95 3.92 14.28
N GLU A 92 11.25 3.68 14.05
CA GLU A 92 12.03 2.75 14.88
C GLU A 92 12.02 3.17 16.34
N ASN A 93 12.18 4.46 16.63
CA ASN A 93 12.11 4.95 18.00
C ASN A 93 10.70 4.81 18.59
N LEU A 94 9.66 5.12 17.79
CA LEU A 94 8.26 5.04 18.24
C LEU A 94 7.85 3.62 18.63
N PHE A 95 8.27 2.60 17.85
CA PHE A 95 7.82 1.22 18.06
C PHE A 95 8.74 0.38 18.93
N GLN A 96 10.04 0.67 18.95
CA GLN A 96 11.02 -0.14 19.67
C GLN A 96 11.59 0.54 20.90
N ASN A 97 11.28 1.82 21.12
CA ASN A 97 11.77 2.62 22.23
C ASN A 97 13.32 2.59 22.35
N VAL A 98 14.00 2.66 21.20
CA VAL A 98 15.47 2.53 21.11
C VAL A 98 16.19 3.88 21.06
N GLY A 99 15.49 4.99 21.22
CA GLY A 99 16.04 6.34 21.14
C GLY A 99 15.36 7.31 22.11
N THR A 100 15.80 8.57 22.03
CA THR A 100 15.32 9.65 22.90
C THR A 100 13.94 10.14 22.49
N VAL A 101 13.15 10.54 23.47
CA VAL A 101 11.87 11.24 23.28
C VAL A 101 11.98 12.61 23.95
N THR A 102 11.79 13.67 23.17
CA THR A 102 11.86 15.06 23.68
C THR A 102 10.48 15.70 23.54
N ASN A 103 9.91 16.16 24.66
CA ASN A 103 8.59 16.80 24.70
C ASN A 103 7.46 15.96 24.06
N GLY A 104 7.53 14.63 24.19
CA GLY A 104 6.54 13.71 23.62
C GLY A 104 6.77 13.36 22.14
N PHE A 105 7.83 13.87 21.52
CA PHE A 105 8.18 13.55 20.14
C PHE A 105 9.40 12.62 20.08
N PRO A 106 9.32 11.50 19.34
CA PRO A 106 10.48 10.63 19.15
C PRO A 106 11.53 11.33 18.29
N GLU A 107 12.80 11.21 18.67
CA GLU A 107 13.93 11.61 17.84
C GLU A 107 14.26 10.49 16.84
N ALA A 108 14.84 10.87 15.69
CA ALA A 108 15.29 9.89 14.72
C ALA A 108 16.43 9.04 15.31
N VAL A 109 16.31 7.72 15.25
CA VAL A 109 17.41 6.81 15.61
C VAL A 109 18.62 7.09 14.72
N PRO A 110 19.87 7.16 15.25
CA PRO A 110 21.06 7.31 14.41
C PRO A 110 21.11 6.25 13.30
N PHE A 111 21.53 6.65 12.09
CA PHE A 111 21.51 5.75 10.93
C PHE A 111 22.35 4.49 11.16
N GLU A 112 23.46 4.60 11.87
CA GLU A 112 24.37 3.51 12.19
C GLU A 112 23.67 2.36 12.94
N VAL A 113 22.64 2.67 13.73
CA VAL A 113 21.85 1.67 14.48
C VAL A 113 20.99 0.80 13.54
N VAL A 114 20.58 1.36 12.41
CA VAL A 114 19.66 0.71 11.45
C VAL A 114 20.35 0.34 10.12
N ALA A 115 21.58 0.75 9.90
CA ALA A 115 22.28 0.63 8.63
C ALA A 115 22.36 -0.81 8.07
N ASN A 116 22.41 -1.80 8.95
CA ASN A 116 22.49 -3.22 8.57
C ASN A 116 21.11 -3.86 8.30
N ARG A 117 20.01 -3.13 8.44
CA ARG A 117 18.68 -3.66 8.20
C ARG A 117 18.26 -3.42 6.75
N SER A 118 17.71 -4.42 6.10
CA SER A 118 17.33 -4.36 4.68
C SER A 118 16.31 -3.25 4.36
N ASN A 119 15.40 -2.93 5.29
CA ASN A 119 14.41 -1.87 5.12
C ASN A 119 14.99 -0.44 5.18
N TYR A 120 16.31 -0.29 5.44
CA TYR A 120 17.08 0.96 5.38
C TYR A 120 18.16 0.94 4.31
N ASN A 121 18.37 -0.20 3.62
CA ASN A 121 19.24 -0.28 2.45
C ASN A 121 18.57 0.45 1.27
N PRO A 122 19.23 1.42 0.60
CA PRO A 122 18.63 2.24 -0.45
C PRO A 122 18.06 1.42 -1.63
N GLU A 123 18.78 0.41 -2.09
CA GLU A 123 18.35 -0.45 -3.19
C GLU A 123 17.08 -1.25 -2.80
N SER A 124 17.07 -1.84 -1.60
CA SER A 124 15.90 -2.55 -1.08
C SER A 124 14.69 -1.63 -0.90
N VAL A 125 14.90 -0.39 -0.45
CA VAL A 125 13.86 0.62 -0.30
C VAL A 125 13.28 1.00 -1.68
N ARG A 126 14.15 1.24 -2.67
CA ARG A 126 13.74 1.51 -4.06
C ARG A 126 12.94 0.35 -4.65
N GLU A 127 13.40 -0.87 -4.47
CA GLU A 127 12.77 -2.07 -5.01
C GLU A 127 11.41 -2.32 -4.37
N ASN A 128 11.37 -2.32 -3.03
CA ASN A 128 10.21 -2.76 -2.27
C ASN A 128 9.10 -1.71 -2.17
N LEU A 129 9.42 -0.40 -2.23
CA LEU A 129 8.40 0.64 -2.15
C LEU A 129 7.86 1.00 -3.54
N MET A 130 6.73 1.70 -3.57
CA MET A 130 6.09 2.12 -4.81
C MET A 130 6.77 3.38 -5.37
N PHE A 131 8.09 3.27 -5.58
CA PHE A 131 8.94 4.32 -6.16
C PHE A 131 9.32 3.92 -7.57
N GLY A 132 9.15 4.83 -8.54
CA GLY A 132 9.44 4.53 -9.93
C GLY A 132 8.93 5.58 -10.89
N THR A 133 9.29 5.41 -12.17
CA THR A 133 8.62 6.03 -13.30
C THR A 133 7.20 5.47 -13.41
N PRO A 134 6.29 6.09 -14.19
CA PRO A 134 4.94 5.55 -14.40
C PRO A 134 4.94 4.07 -14.80
N ASP A 135 5.80 3.67 -15.73
CA ASP A 135 5.90 2.28 -16.20
C ASP A 135 6.36 1.34 -15.07
N GLU A 136 7.40 1.71 -14.32
CA GLU A 136 7.87 0.92 -13.16
C GLU A 136 6.78 0.79 -12.09
N VAL A 137 6.00 1.84 -11.86
CA VAL A 137 4.89 1.82 -10.89
C VAL A 137 3.73 0.96 -11.39
N ILE A 138 3.42 0.98 -12.68
CA ILE A 138 2.43 0.07 -13.27
C ILE A 138 2.84 -1.39 -13.03
N GLU A 139 4.08 -1.76 -13.37
CA GLU A 139 4.59 -3.11 -13.13
C GLU A 139 4.52 -3.52 -11.64
N LYS A 140 4.89 -2.61 -10.74
CA LYS A 140 4.80 -2.85 -9.29
C LYS A 140 3.37 -2.97 -8.76
N LEU A 141 2.37 -2.44 -9.46
CA LEU A 141 0.96 -2.55 -9.08
C LEU A 141 0.30 -3.85 -9.56
N LEU A 142 0.84 -4.54 -10.58
CA LEU A 142 0.26 -5.79 -11.07
C LEU A 142 0.11 -6.87 -9.98
N PRO A 143 1.08 -7.08 -9.06
CA PRO A 143 0.91 -8.01 -7.94
C PRO A 143 -0.26 -7.66 -7.01
N TYR A 144 -0.58 -6.38 -6.83
CA TYR A 144 -1.75 -5.96 -6.02
C TYR A 144 -3.06 -6.34 -6.69
N GLU A 145 -3.16 -6.11 -8.00
CA GLU A 145 -4.31 -6.54 -8.80
C GLU A 145 -4.49 -8.07 -8.72
N ALA A 146 -3.39 -8.83 -8.87
CA ALA A 146 -3.40 -10.29 -8.79
C ALA A 146 -3.79 -10.81 -7.40
N ALA A 147 -3.44 -10.09 -6.32
CA ALA A 147 -3.82 -10.39 -4.94
C ALA A 147 -5.27 -10.00 -4.58
N GLY A 148 -6.06 -9.52 -5.54
CA GLY A 148 -7.46 -9.16 -5.33
C GLY A 148 -7.67 -7.86 -4.55
N VAL A 149 -6.71 -6.95 -4.60
CA VAL A 149 -6.83 -5.61 -4.00
C VAL A 149 -7.82 -4.77 -4.81
N ASP A 150 -8.86 -4.26 -4.16
CA ASP A 150 -9.88 -3.41 -4.79
C ASP A 150 -9.44 -1.96 -4.91
N GLN A 151 -8.60 -1.50 -3.98
CA GLN A 151 -8.18 -0.10 -3.91
C GLN A 151 -6.71 0.00 -3.50
N TYR A 152 -5.96 0.81 -4.24
CA TYR A 152 -4.60 1.16 -3.86
C TYR A 152 -4.58 2.56 -3.21
N CYS A 153 -3.96 2.66 -2.03
CA CYS A 153 -3.81 3.92 -1.30
C CYS A 153 -2.37 4.43 -1.41
N LEU A 154 -2.20 5.62 -1.98
CA LEU A 154 -0.89 6.26 -2.09
C LEU A 154 -0.44 6.79 -0.72
N GLY A 155 0.62 6.21 -0.16
CA GLY A 155 1.26 6.70 1.05
C GLY A 155 2.25 7.82 0.72
N LEU A 156 1.83 9.07 0.85
CA LEU A 156 2.67 10.24 0.57
C LEU A 156 3.30 10.85 1.83
N SER A 157 2.86 10.44 3.02
CA SER A 157 3.22 11.00 4.32
C SER A 157 4.53 10.41 4.88
N PHE A 158 5.65 10.61 4.21
CA PHE A 158 6.98 10.19 4.67
C PHE A 158 8.02 11.30 4.51
N ASN A 159 7.67 12.52 4.91
CA ASN A 159 8.48 13.73 4.77
C ASN A 159 8.86 14.08 3.32
N LEU A 160 8.15 13.55 2.34
CA LEU A 160 8.36 13.91 0.94
C LEU A 160 7.98 15.38 0.75
N PRO A 161 8.82 16.23 0.10
CA PRO A 161 8.51 17.62 -0.18
C PRO A 161 7.15 17.77 -0.88
N PHE A 162 6.39 18.78 -0.50
CA PHE A 162 5.01 18.99 -1.00
C PHE A 162 4.93 19.06 -2.53
N GLU A 163 5.91 19.69 -3.18
CA GLU A 163 5.96 19.77 -4.64
C GLU A 163 6.15 18.39 -5.29
N LEU A 164 6.93 17.50 -4.66
CA LEU A 164 7.07 16.12 -5.13
C LEU A 164 5.80 15.29 -4.87
N GLN A 165 5.08 15.55 -3.78
CA GLN A 165 3.77 14.92 -3.54
C GLN A 165 2.78 15.29 -4.65
N LYS A 166 2.69 16.60 -5.01
CA LYS A 166 1.83 17.08 -6.10
C LYS A 166 2.23 16.48 -7.44
N LYS A 167 3.53 16.43 -7.73
CA LYS A 167 4.07 15.83 -8.95
C LYS A 167 3.73 14.34 -9.01
N THR A 168 3.94 13.60 -7.91
CA THR A 168 3.57 12.19 -7.80
C THR A 168 2.09 11.97 -8.12
N LEU A 169 1.19 12.75 -7.50
CA LEU A 169 -0.25 12.66 -7.76
C LEU A 169 -0.59 12.95 -9.23
N SER A 170 0.01 13.99 -9.80
CA SER A 170 -0.22 14.37 -11.19
C SER A 170 0.21 13.27 -12.16
N LEU A 171 1.40 12.69 -11.99
CA LEU A 171 1.90 11.59 -12.82
C LEU A 171 1.05 10.34 -12.65
N PHE A 172 0.71 9.98 -11.41
CA PHE A 172 -0.10 8.81 -11.11
C PHE A 172 -1.49 8.90 -11.76
N ILE A 173 -2.17 10.05 -11.63
CA ILE A 173 -3.50 10.28 -12.21
C ILE A 173 -3.45 10.25 -13.74
N ARG A 174 -2.44 10.85 -14.33
CA ARG A 174 -2.36 11.03 -15.78
C ARG A 174 -1.86 9.77 -16.50
N GLU A 175 -0.94 9.02 -15.91
CA GLU A 175 -0.19 7.98 -16.61
C GLU A 175 -0.39 6.57 -16.03
N VAL A 176 -0.64 6.44 -14.73
CA VAL A 176 -0.83 5.13 -14.08
C VAL A 176 -2.30 4.72 -13.98
N MET A 177 -3.16 5.59 -13.43
CA MET A 177 -4.59 5.28 -13.23
C MET A 177 -5.31 4.84 -14.51
N PRO A 178 -5.12 5.47 -15.69
CA PRO A 178 -5.83 5.09 -16.90
C PRO A 178 -5.57 3.64 -17.34
N VAL A 179 -4.37 3.11 -17.07
CA VAL A 179 -4.02 1.72 -17.40
C VAL A 179 -4.91 0.76 -16.62
N PHE A 180 -5.05 0.95 -15.31
CA PHE A 180 -5.88 0.07 -14.46
C PHE A 180 -7.37 0.27 -14.71
N ALA A 181 -7.84 1.49 -14.98
CA ALA A 181 -9.22 1.74 -15.39
C ALA A 181 -9.58 1.01 -16.70
N GLY A 182 -8.66 0.99 -17.68
CA GLY A 182 -8.83 0.23 -18.92
C GLY A 182 -8.88 -1.29 -18.69
N ARG A 183 -8.05 -1.82 -17.79
CA ARG A 183 -8.05 -3.24 -17.42
C ARG A 183 -9.34 -3.64 -16.71
N GLU A 184 -9.84 -2.81 -15.80
CA GLU A 184 -11.11 -3.03 -15.11
C GLU A 184 -12.30 -3.05 -16.09
N ALA A 185 -12.38 -2.08 -16.99
CA ALA A 185 -13.41 -2.03 -18.03
C ALA A 185 -13.38 -3.27 -18.93
N SER A 186 -12.20 -3.75 -19.30
CA SER A 186 -12.03 -4.95 -20.11
C SER A 186 -12.51 -6.21 -19.39
N ARG A 187 -12.21 -6.35 -18.10
CA ARG A 187 -12.71 -7.47 -17.26
C ARG A 187 -14.22 -7.44 -17.12
N ALA A 188 -14.80 -6.29 -16.85
CA ALA A 188 -16.26 -6.13 -16.76
C ALA A 188 -16.95 -6.52 -18.05
N ALA A 189 -16.42 -6.11 -19.22
CA ALA A 189 -16.95 -6.47 -20.52
C ALA A 189 -16.86 -7.98 -20.81
N GLN A 190 -15.76 -8.65 -20.39
CA GLN A 190 -15.63 -10.10 -20.52
C GLN A 190 -16.64 -10.84 -19.64
N SER A 191 -16.78 -10.45 -18.37
CA SER A 191 -17.75 -11.06 -17.44
C SER A 191 -19.19 -10.91 -17.95
N ALA A 192 -19.55 -9.75 -18.51
CA ALA A 192 -20.87 -9.54 -19.10
C ALA A 192 -21.13 -10.45 -20.32
N LYS A 193 -20.12 -10.69 -21.17
CA LYS A 193 -20.24 -11.62 -22.30
C LYS A 193 -20.45 -13.07 -21.84
N PHE A 194 -19.76 -13.51 -20.80
CA PHE A 194 -19.95 -14.85 -20.23
C PHE A 194 -21.34 -15.03 -19.63
N ALA A 195 -21.86 -14.01 -18.92
CA ALA A 195 -23.20 -14.06 -18.34
C ALA A 195 -24.34 -14.11 -19.40
N LEU A 196 -24.10 -13.63 -20.62
CA LEU A 196 -25.05 -13.66 -21.73
C LEU A 196 -24.97 -14.95 -22.56
N ALA A 197 -23.92 -15.74 -22.34
CA ALA A 197 -23.67 -16.99 -23.10
C ALA A 197 -24.15 -18.26 -22.35
N VAL A 198 -24.67 -18.11 -21.14
CA VAL A 198 -25.25 -19.16 -20.28
C VAL A 198 -26.74 -18.93 -20.17
#